data_13291c0664b48bc25c196e63bf02dea2
#
_entry.id   13291c0664b48bc25c196e63bf02dea2
#
_cell.length_a   1.000
_cell.length_b   1.000
_cell.length_c   1.000
_cell.angle_alpha   90.00
_cell.angle_beta   90.00
_cell.angle_gamma   90.00
#
_symmetry.space_group_name_H-M   'P 1'
#
loop_
_entity.id
_entity.type
_entity.pdbx_description
1 polymer ?
#
loop_
_entity_poly.entity_id
_entity_poly.type
_entity_poly.pdbx_seq_one_letter_code
_entity_poly.pdbx_strand_id
1 'polypeptide(L)'
;WVELSDFYDLDGFMERCAEIHEDEEEPEYMFQDWENIPDSLINESNLEENFFELRDELDRLNDTEKEAFWTWAEGNNIKLTQDAYDLVKSFQSAYIGSYASKEEFAEELVRMENDLSDFALSYFDFSKYADDLFDTDYWYKNGYVFRNE
;
A
#
# COMPACT_ATOMS: atom_id res chain seq x y z
N TRP A 1 -1.36 22.02 -14.54
CA TRP A 1 -1.66 20.82 -13.73
C TRP A 1 -2.85 20.07 -14.33
N VAL A 2 -2.78 18.75 -14.32
CA VAL A 2 -3.85 17.85 -14.78
C VAL A 2 -4.14 16.85 -13.68
N GLU A 3 -5.43 16.69 -13.34
CA GLU A 3 -5.87 15.74 -12.33
C GLU A 3 -6.04 14.36 -12.96
N LEU A 4 -5.23 13.37 -12.56
CA LEU A 4 -5.30 12.02 -13.09
C LEU A 4 -6.58 11.27 -12.69
N SER A 5 -7.25 11.72 -11.64
CA SER A 5 -8.58 11.19 -11.24
C SER A 5 -9.69 11.44 -12.27
N ASP A 6 -9.49 12.41 -13.19
CA ASP A 6 -10.44 12.74 -14.23
C ASP A 6 -10.41 11.77 -15.43
N PHE A 7 -9.42 10.86 -15.46
CA PHE A 7 -9.21 9.94 -16.56
C PHE A 7 -9.46 8.50 -16.15
N TYR A 8 -10.04 7.75 -17.06
CA TYR A 8 -10.31 6.33 -16.86
C TYR A 8 -9.05 5.48 -17.08
N ASP A 9 -8.25 5.82 -18.08
CA ASP A 9 -7.07 5.10 -18.51
C ASP A 9 -5.98 6.03 -19.07
N LEU A 10 -4.85 5.43 -19.44
CA LEU A 10 -3.73 6.15 -20.04
C LEU A 10 -4.09 6.81 -21.37
N ASP A 11 -4.91 6.15 -22.21
CA ASP A 11 -5.29 6.68 -23.52
C ASP A 11 -6.06 7.98 -23.37
N GLY A 12 -7.05 8.05 -22.48
CA GLY A 12 -7.79 9.28 -22.19
C GLY A 12 -6.91 10.40 -21.64
N PHE A 13 -5.94 10.07 -20.81
CA PHE A 13 -4.95 11.04 -20.33
C PHE A 13 -4.04 11.54 -21.46
N MET A 14 -3.57 10.67 -22.34
CA MET A 14 -2.72 11.03 -23.49
C MET A 14 -3.49 11.87 -24.51
N GLU A 15 -4.78 11.59 -24.74
CA GLU A 15 -5.65 12.45 -25.56
C GLU A 15 -5.72 13.88 -25.00
N ARG A 16 -5.83 14.00 -23.69
CA ARG A 16 -5.82 15.33 -23.04
C ARG A 16 -4.48 16.05 -23.20
N CYS A 17 -3.36 15.33 -23.11
CA CYS A 17 -2.04 15.88 -23.40
C CYS A 17 -1.96 16.40 -24.84
N ALA A 18 -2.49 15.65 -25.80
CA ALA A 18 -2.53 16.05 -27.20
C ALA A 18 -3.39 17.32 -27.41
N GLU A 19 -4.54 17.45 -26.74
CA GLU A 19 -5.37 18.66 -26.80
C GLU A 19 -4.66 19.90 -26.26
N ILE A 20 -3.89 19.76 -25.17
CA ILE A 20 -3.14 20.88 -24.57
C ILE A 20 -2.04 21.35 -25.52
N HIS A 21 -1.50 20.47 -26.35
CA HIS A 21 -0.41 20.72 -27.30
C HIS A 21 -0.85 20.65 -28.77
N GLU A 22 -2.14 20.93 -29.06
CA GLU A 22 -2.72 20.81 -30.40
C GLU A 22 -2.05 21.69 -31.48
N ASP A 23 -1.37 22.75 -31.07
CA ASP A 23 -0.61 23.66 -31.92
C ASP A 23 0.80 23.17 -32.28
N GLU A 24 1.23 22.03 -31.74
CA GLU A 24 2.52 21.41 -32.06
C GLU A 24 2.35 20.26 -33.06
N GLU A 25 3.20 20.23 -34.09
CA GLU A 25 3.09 19.19 -35.15
C GLU A 25 3.48 17.78 -34.63
N GLU A 26 4.50 17.70 -33.78
CA GLU A 26 4.97 16.45 -33.17
C GLU A 26 5.34 16.72 -31.70
N PRO A 27 4.35 16.80 -30.78
CA PRO A 27 4.61 17.16 -29.40
C PRO A 27 5.35 16.03 -28.66
N GLU A 28 6.42 16.39 -27.95
CA GLU A 28 7.05 15.54 -26.96
C GLU A 28 6.50 15.93 -25.57
N TYR A 29 5.91 14.97 -24.88
CA TYR A 29 5.37 15.22 -23.55
C TYR A 29 6.46 15.00 -22.50
N MET A 30 6.61 15.99 -21.60
CA MET A 30 7.51 15.94 -20.47
C MET A 30 6.74 16.28 -19.20
N PHE A 31 6.73 15.35 -18.25
CA PHE A 31 6.12 15.60 -16.94
C PHE A 31 7.17 16.28 -16.05
N GLN A 32 6.94 17.53 -15.73
CA GLN A 32 7.91 18.36 -14.99
C GLN A 32 7.79 18.19 -13.47
N ASP A 33 6.58 17.89 -13.01
CA ASP A 33 6.28 17.70 -11.58
C ASP A 33 5.03 16.85 -11.41
N TRP A 34 4.95 16.11 -10.30
CA TRP A 34 3.79 15.29 -9.94
C TRP A 34 3.63 15.18 -8.43
N GLU A 35 2.39 14.99 -8.00
CA GLU A 35 2.03 14.83 -6.61
C GLU A 35 1.24 13.53 -6.40
N ASN A 36 1.50 12.84 -5.27
CA ASN A 36 0.78 11.65 -4.84
C ASN A 36 0.86 10.45 -5.80
N ILE A 37 1.90 10.40 -6.64
CA ILE A 37 2.19 9.27 -7.51
C ILE A 37 3.59 8.75 -7.16
N PRO A 38 3.76 7.44 -6.93
CA PRO A 38 5.08 6.87 -6.71
C PRO A 38 6.01 7.06 -7.92
N ASP A 39 7.26 7.43 -7.68
CA ASP A 39 8.27 7.64 -8.73
C ASP A 39 8.54 6.38 -9.59
N SER A 40 8.16 5.20 -9.10
CA SER A 40 8.24 3.95 -9.87
C SER A 40 7.18 3.85 -10.97
N LEU A 41 6.12 4.66 -10.90
CA LEU A 41 5.00 4.66 -11.86
C LEU A 41 5.01 5.86 -12.80
N ILE A 42 5.79 6.88 -12.51
CA ILE A 42 5.91 8.09 -13.33
C ILE A 42 7.34 8.60 -13.38
N ASN A 43 7.74 9.13 -14.52
CA ASN A 43 8.98 9.88 -14.70
C ASN A 43 8.77 10.99 -15.73
N GLU A 44 9.79 11.76 -16.03
CA GLU A 44 9.69 12.90 -16.96
C GLU A 44 9.12 12.54 -18.35
N SER A 45 9.30 11.31 -18.78
CA SER A 45 8.96 10.87 -20.16
C SER A 45 7.82 9.86 -20.23
N ASN A 46 7.39 9.28 -19.09
CA ASN A 46 6.47 8.16 -19.08
C ASN A 46 5.61 8.13 -17.82
N LEU A 47 4.35 7.79 -18.01
CA LEU A 47 3.42 7.36 -16.97
C LEU A 47 3.07 5.89 -17.25
N GLU A 48 3.31 5.00 -16.27
CA GLU A 48 3.01 3.58 -16.42
C GLU A 48 1.50 3.34 -16.59
N GLU A 49 1.14 2.54 -17.57
CA GLU A 49 -0.26 2.17 -17.83
C GLU A 49 -0.92 1.54 -16.59
N ASN A 50 -0.15 0.75 -15.86
CA ASN A 50 -0.58 0.09 -14.63
C ASN A 50 -1.01 1.05 -13.52
N PHE A 51 -0.65 2.34 -13.59
CA PHE A 51 -1.08 3.33 -12.61
C PHE A 51 -2.61 3.41 -12.47
N PHE A 52 -3.32 3.43 -13.58
CA PHE A 52 -4.79 3.56 -13.58
C PHE A 52 -5.47 2.31 -13.01
N GLU A 53 -4.99 1.13 -13.36
CA GLU A 53 -5.49 -0.13 -12.83
C GLU A 53 -5.22 -0.24 -11.32
N LEU A 54 -4.01 0.11 -10.89
CA LEU A 54 -3.65 0.10 -9.47
C LEU A 54 -4.49 1.11 -8.67
N ARG A 55 -4.68 2.32 -9.19
CA ARG A 55 -5.57 3.31 -8.60
C ARG A 55 -6.97 2.75 -8.38
N ASP A 56 -7.55 2.14 -9.41
CA ASP A 56 -8.92 1.62 -9.37
C ASP A 56 -9.05 0.45 -8.39
N GLU A 57 -8.05 -0.42 -8.30
CA GLU A 57 -8.02 -1.49 -7.30
C GLU A 57 -7.85 -0.94 -5.87
N LEU A 58 -7.02 0.08 -5.68
CA LEU A 58 -6.85 0.73 -4.38
C LEU A 58 -8.10 1.50 -3.94
N ASP A 59 -8.87 2.06 -4.87
CA ASP A 59 -10.10 2.77 -4.55
C ASP A 59 -11.21 1.87 -3.98
N ARG A 60 -11.06 0.55 -4.09
CA ARG A 60 -11.92 -0.44 -3.43
C ARG A 60 -11.57 -0.65 -1.95
N LEU A 61 -10.42 -0.19 -1.51
CA LEU A 61 -9.96 -0.23 -0.14
C LEU A 61 -10.42 1.00 0.64
N ASN A 62 -10.55 0.87 1.96
CA ASN A 62 -10.75 2.04 2.81
C ASN A 62 -9.45 2.85 2.97
N ASP A 63 -9.53 4.05 3.55
CA ASP A 63 -8.39 4.95 3.67
C ASP A 63 -7.23 4.35 4.49
N THR A 64 -7.56 3.65 5.57
CA THR A 64 -6.57 2.96 6.41
C THR A 64 -5.86 1.84 5.65
N GLU A 65 -6.59 1.06 4.87
CA GLU A 65 -6.01 0.01 4.03
C GLU A 65 -5.15 0.56 2.90
N LYS A 66 -5.51 1.70 2.32
CA LYS A 66 -4.67 2.39 1.31
C LYS A 66 -3.33 2.81 1.89
N GLU A 67 -3.32 3.44 3.06
CA GLU A 67 -2.07 3.80 3.74
C GLU A 67 -1.24 2.57 4.11
N ALA A 68 -1.89 1.51 4.60
CA ALA A 68 -1.24 0.25 4.90
C ALA A 68 -0.65 -0.42 3.65
N PHE A 69 -1.32 -0.34 2.50
CA PHE A 69 -0.81 -0.83 1.23
C PHE A 69 0.53 -0.19 0.85
N TRP A 70 0.64 1.13 0.94
CA TRP A 70 1.88 1.84 0.65
C TRP A 70 3.00 1.46 1.61
N THR A 71 2.68 1.33 2.90
CA THR A 71 3.62 0.87 3.93
C THR A 71 4.11 -0.56 3.63
N TRP A 72 3.22 -1.45 3.23
CA TRP A 72 3.54 -2.83 2.84
C TRP A 72 4.42 -2.89 1.59
N ALA A 73 4.05 -2.14 0.56
CA ALA A 73 4.78 -2.09 -0.70
C ALA A 73 6.21 -1.56 -0.51
N GLU A 74 6.37 -0.49 0.27
CA GLU A 74 7.67 0.07 0.59
C GLU A 74 8.52 -0.90 1.43
N GLY A 75 7.93 -1.49 2.46
CA GLY A 75 8.62 -2.40 3.37
C GLY A 75 9.15 -3.67 2.71
N ASN A 76 8.46 -4.13 1.67
CA ASN A 76 8.84 -5.33 0.90
C ASN A 76 9.53 -5.02 -0.44
N ASN A 77 9.79 -3.76 -0.74
CA ASN A 77 10.33 -3.32 -2.04
C ASN A 77 9.51 -3.88 -3.23
N ILE A 78 8.20 -3.81 -3.13
CA ILE A 78 7.28 -4.33 -4.14
C ILE A 78 7.39 -3.52 -5.43
N LYS A 79 7.48 -4.21 -6.56
CA LYS A 79 7.39 -3.57 -7.88
C LYS A 79 5.94 -3.27 -8.21
N LEU A 80 5.58 -1.99 -8.26
CA LEU A 80 4.22 -1.53 -8.51
C LEU A 80 3.77 -1.69 -9.99
N THR A 81 4.66 -2.07 -10.88
CA THR A 81 4.38 -2.35 -12.30
C THR A 81 3.83 -3.76 -12.55
N GLN A 82 3.68 -4.57 -11.51
CA GLN A 82 3.02 -5.87 -11.58
C GLN A 82 1.51 -5.70 -11.76
N ASP A 83 0.81 -6.80 -12.04
CA ASP A 83 -0.66 -6.80 -12.11
C ASP A 83 -1.30 -6.22 -10.85
N ALA A 84 -2.15 -5.21 -11.02
CA ALA A 84 -2.73 -4.44 -9.92
C ALA A 84 -3.63 -5.27 -9.00
N TYR A 85 -4.42 -6.17 -9.59
CA TYR A 85 -5.28 -7.07 -8.83
C TYR A 85 -4.46 -8.04 -7.96
N ASP A 86 -3.42 -8.63 -8.53
CA ASP A 86 -2.53 -9.54 -7.79
C ASP A 86 -1.77 -8.82 -6.68
N LEU A 87 -1.35 -7.58 -6.90
CA LEU A 87 -0.71 -6.74 -5.88
C LEU A 87 -1.64 -6.50 -4.68
N VAL A 88 -2.85 -6.04 -4.94
CA VAL A 88 -3.82 -5.77 -3.87
C VAL A 88 -4.22 -7.05 -3.14
N LYS A 89 -4.37 -8.14 -3.86
CA LYS A 89 -4.68 -9.45 -3.26
C LYS A 89 -3.55 -9.97 -2.38
N SER A 90 -2.29 -9.80 -2.80
CA SER A 90 -1.12 -10.15 -1.99
C SER A 90 -1.04 -9.31 -0.72
N PHE A 91 -1.29 -8.01 -0.84
CA PHE A 91 -1.40 -7.12 0.30
C PHE A 91 -2.49 -7.58 1.28
N GLN A 92 -3.70 -7.86 0.80
CA GLN A 92 -4.81 -8.32 1.63
C GLN A 92 -4.52 -9.64 2.35
N SER A 93 -3.72 -10.50 1.74
CA SER A 93 -3.29 -11.74 2.38
C SER A 93 -2.26 -11.54 3.49
N ALA A 94 -1.43 -10.51 3.37
CA ALA A 94 -0.38 -10.17 4.34
C ALA A 94 -0.88 -9.23 5.45
N TYR A 95 -1.81 -8.33 5.14
CA TYR A 95 -2.28 -7.30 6.07
C TYR A 95 -3.14 -7.90 7.18
N ILE A 96 -2.77 -7.62 8.42
CA ILE A 96 -3.49 -8.08 9.63
C ILE A 96 -4.38 -6.99 10.20
N GLY A 97 -3.84 -5.80 10.38
CA GLY A 97 -4.58 -4.69 10.98
C GLY A 97 -3.70 -3.55 11.44
N SER A 98 -4.33 -2.58 12.07
CA SER A 98 -3.69 -1.41 12.67
C SER A 98 -3.66 -1.57 14.19
N TYR A 99 -2.51 -1.36 14.80
CA TYR A 99 -2.28 -1.50 16.24
C TYR A 99 -1.39 -0.36 16.74
N ALA A 100 -1.63 0.11 17.95
CA ALA A 100 -0.81 1.16 18.54
C ALA A 100 0.62 0.69 18.87
N SER A 101 0.81 -0.62 19.12
CA SER A 101 2.10 -1.22 19.42
C SER A 101 2.13 -2.71 19.07
N LYS A 102 3.34 -3.27 19.03
CA LYS A 102 3.54 -4.72 18.88
C LYS A 102 2.94 -5.51 20.05
N GLU A 103 3.03 -4.96 21.25
CA GLU A 103 2.46 -5.55 22.46
C GLU A 103 0.94 -5.61 22.41
N GLU A 104 0.27 -4.57 21.90
CA GLU A 104 -1.19 -4.57 21.74
C GLU A 104 -1.64 -5.69 20.80
N PHE A 105 -0.96 -5.88 19.68
CA PHE A 105 -1.22 -7.00 18.78
C PHE A 105 -1.00 -8.34 19.46
N ALA A 106 0.11 -8.52 20.17
CA ALA A 106 0.42 -9.75 20.90
C ALA A 106 -0.62 -10.05 21.98
N GLU A 107 -1.10 -9.03 22.70
CA GLU A 107 -2.14 -9.17 23.71
C GLU A 107 -3.47 -9.62 23.08
N GLU A 108 -3.88 -9.00 22.00
CA GLU A 108 -5.10 -9.39 21.28
C GLU A 108 -5.01 -10.83 20.77
N LEU A 109 -3.88 -11.22 20.19
CA LEU A 109 -3.66 -12.56 19.67
C LEU A 109 -3.74 -13.62 20.78
N VAL A 110 -3.14 -13.36 21.94
CA VAL A 110 -3.23 -14.24 23.11
C VAL A 110 -4.66 -14.38 23.61
N ARG A 111 -5.42 -13.27 23.67
CA ARG A 111 -6.83 -13.29 24.10
C ARG A 111 -7.73 -14.04 23.13
N MET A 112 -7.44 -14.00 21.84
CA MET A 112 -8.23 -14.67 20.81
C MET A 112 -7.91 -16.16 20.67
N GLU A 113 -6.63 -16.53 20.76
CA GLU A 113 -6.17 -17.88 20.46
C GLU A 113 -5.98 -18.77 21.70
N ASN A 114 -5.86 -18.16 22.88
CA ASN A 114 -5.58 -18.87 24.10
C ASN A 114 -6.63 -18.58 25.18
N ASP A 115 -7.15 -19.63 25.78
CA ASP A 115 -8.09 -19.54 26.91
C ASP A 115 -7.34 -19.42 28.23
N LEU A 116 -6.63 -18.30 28.41
CA LEU A 116 -5.92 -18.01 29.65
C LEU A 116 -6.84 -17.33 30.66
N SER A 117 -6.69 -17.71 31.94
CA SER A 117 -7.37 -17.02 33.04
C SER A 117 -6.88 -15.58 33.20
N ASP A 118 -7.69 -14.72 33.81
CA ASP A 118 -7.28 -13.34 34.11
C ASP A 118 -6.02 -13.31 35.00
N PHE A 119 -5.88 -14.26 35.90
CA PHE A 119 -4.67 -14.43 36.70
C PHE A 119 -3.44 -14.73 35.84
N ALA A 120 -3.52 -15.66 34.88
CA ALA A 120 -2.43 -16.00 33.98
C ALA A 120 -2.08 -14.83 33.07
N LEU A 121 -3.07 -14.09 32.53
CA LEU A 121 -2.87 -12.91 31.72
C LEU A 121 -2.13 -11.79 32.48
N SER A 122 -2.41 -11.61 33.77
CA SER A 122 -1.75 -10.59 34.60
C SER A 122 -0.25 -10.83 34.81
N TYR A 123 0.22 -12.07 34.63
CA TYR A 123 1.64 -12.46 34.71
C TYR A 123 2.27 -12.75 33.35
N PHE A 124 1.51 -12.59 32.26
CA PHE A 124 2.02 -12.85 30.91
C PHE A 124 2.91 -11.69 30.43
N ASP A 125 4.08 -12.01 29.95
CA ASP A 125 5.02 -11.04 29.37
C ASP A 125 4.70 -10.79 27.89
N PHE A 126 3.79 -9.86 27.61
CA PHE A 126 3.39 -9.50 26.26
C PHE A 126 4.53 -8.87 25.45
N SER A 127 5.43 -8.14 26.09
CA SER A 127 6.59 -7.54 25.41
C SER A 127 7.52 -8.62 24.86
N LYS A 128 7.83 -9.63 25.65
CA LYS A 128 8.66 -10.75 25.23
C LYS A 128 7.97 -11.59 24.14
N TYR A 129 6.68 -11.84 24.29
CA TYR A 129 5.91 -12.58 23.29
C TYR A 129 5.82 -11.79 21.97
N ALA A 130 5.65 -10.46 22.03
CA ALA A 130 5.69 -9.60 20.85
C ALA A 130 7.05 -9.68 20.16
N ASP A 131 8.16 -9.63 20.88
CA ASP A 131 9.49 -9.76 20.31
C ASP A 131 9.64 -11.08 19.54
N ASP A 132 9.18 -12.20 20.11
CA ASP A 132 9.22 -13.50 19.45
C ASP A 132 8.34 -13.55 18.19
N LEU A 133 7.13 -12.99 18.23
CA LEU A 133 6.22 -12.92 17.08
C LEU A 133 6.79 -12.10 15.92
N PHE A 134 7.38 -10.95 16.23
CA PHE A 134 7.91 -10.03 15.24
C PHE A 134 9.34 -10.33 14.79
N ASP A 135 9.95 -11.36 15.36
CA ASP A 135 11.22 -11.89 14.89
C ASP A 135 11.04 -12.84 13.69
N THR A 136 9.94 -13.58 13.63
CA THR A 136 9.71 -14.62 12.62
C THR A 136 8.44 -14.47 11.80
N ASP A 137 7.31 -14.21 12.43
CA ASP A 137 5.99 -14.42 11.82
C ASP A 137 5.36 -13.13 11.29
N TYR A 138 5.69 -12.00 11.87
CA TYR A 138 5.09 -10.72 11.56
C TYR A 138 6.12 -9.60 11.47
N TRP A 139 5.75 -8.51 10.84
CA TRP A 139 6.49 -7.26 10.91
C TRP A 139 5.56 -6.06 11.14
N TYR A 140 6.10 -4.97 11.66
CA TYR A 140 5.36 -3.80 12.10
C TYR A 140 6.01 -2.54 11.57
N LYS A 141 5.21 -1.68 10.95
CA LYS A 141 5.65 -0.36 10.48
C LYS A 141 4.47 0.59 10.44
N ASN A 142 4.67 1.81 10.90
CA ASN A 142 3.70 2.91 10.86
C ASN A 142 2.33 2.57 11.51
N GLY A 143 2.31 1.71 12.51
CA GLY A 143 1.08 1.27 13.16
C GLY A 143 0.37 0.08 12.49
N TYR A 144 0.94 -0.49 11.45
CA TYR A 144 0.37 -1.62 10.72
C TYR A 144 1.15 -2.90 10.96
N VAL A 145 0.41 -3.99 11.09
CA VAL A 145 0.95 -5.35 11.25
C VAL A 145 0.73 -6.15 9.98
N PHE A 146 1.77 -6.82 9.52
CA PHE A 146 1.75 -7.69 8.35
C PHE A 146 2.39 -9.04 8.67
N ARG A 147 1.95 -10.07 7.96
CA ARG A 147 2.63 -11.37 7.99
C ARG A 147 3.91 -11.34 7.18
N ASN A 148 4.93 -12.01 7.66
CA ASN A 148 6.09 -12.39 6.85
C ASN A 148 5.67 -13.49 5.86
N GLU A 149 6.03 -13.28 4.64
CA GLU A 149 5.83 -14.27 3.57
C GLU A 149 7.12 -15.04 3.28
#